data_6c82298abef6499361c997e6cc687e3c
#
_entry.id   6c82298abef6499361c997e6cc687e3c
#
_cell.length_a   1.000
_cell.length_b   1.000
_cell.length_c   1.000
_cell.angle_alpha   90.00
_cell.angle_beta   90.00
_cell.angle_gamma   90.00
#
_symmetry.space_group_name_H-M   'P 1'
#
loop_
_entity.id
_entity.type
_entity.pdbx_description
1 polymer ?
#
loop_
_entity_poly.entity_id
_entity_poly.type
_entity_poly.pdbx_seq_one_letter_code
_entity_poly.pdbx_strand_id
1 'polypeptide(L)'
;MSKQNEVVVYWSVFAQEKVVDRQSLLCEPPKNFIKEYSVNRVKENKLNYTACKSYLDYFKNTYILSHPLDISVDLNNHFSSPFFSWFSQKPPSFHDSLTVDYDVSWIFFSESSVSMEVVPPFAHKTSAANQGFVTAGSFDISKWFRPVFLTYQMFPNQSGLVFKQGEPACYVKFNTSSKVVLNNSLLINQIGRAHV
;
A
#
# COMPACT_ATOMS: atom_id res chain seq x y z
N MET A 1 27.59 -22.20 -3.56
CA MET A 1 26.31 -21.47 -3.44
C MET A 1 26.65 -20.06 -2.98
N SER A 2 26.52 -19.05 -3.83
CA SER A 2 26.72 -17.66 -3.45
C SER A 2 25.64 -17.27 -2.41
N LYS A 3 26.06 -16.73 -1.26
CA LYS A 3 25.13 -16.12 -0.32
C LYS A 3 24.34 -15.08 -1.09
N GLN A 4 23.04 -15.28 -1.23
CA GLN A 4 22.17 -14.29 -1.85
C GLN A 4 22.18 -13.07 -0.90
N ASN A 5 22.66 -11.92 -1.38
CA ASN A 5 22.66 -10.70 -0.59
C ASN A 5 21.20 -10.40 -0.17
N GLU A 6 20.99 -10.16 1.10
CA GLU A 6 19.69 -9.75 1.64
C GLU A 6 19.72 -8.25 1.96
N VAL A 7 18.60 -7.59 1.72
CA VAL A 7 18.37 -6.19 2.11
C VAL A 7 17.24 -6.20 3.13
N VAL A 8 17.50 -5.60 4.28
CA VAL A 8 16.51 -5.45 5.34
C VAL A 8 15.73 -4.16 5.10
N VAL A 9 14.41 -4.30 5.07
CA VAL A 9 13.47 -3.17 5.06
C VAL A 9 12.65 -3.27 6.33
N TYR A 10 12.71 -2.23 7.13
CA TYR A 10 11.88 -2.09 8.32
C TYR A 10 10.53 -1.48 7.96
N TRP A 11 9.48 -1.94 8.60
CA TRP A 11 8.16 -1.38 8.44
C TRP A 11 7.47 -1.22 9.80
N SER A 12 6.59 -0.25 9.87
CA SER A 12 5.71 -0.03 11.02
C SER A 12 4.42 0.63 10.54
N VAL A 13 3.46 0.72 11.45
CA VAL A 13 2.28 1.55 11.27
C VAL A 13 2.42 2.77 12.18
N PHE A 14 2.28 3.95 11.60
CA PHE A 14 2.39 5.21 12.32
C PHE A 14 1.04 5.56 12.96
N ALA A 15 1.03 5.74 14.28
CA ALA A 15 -0.11 6.27 15.00
C ALA A 15 0.12 7.75 15.34
N GLN A 16 -0.74 8.64 14.85
CA GLN A 16 -0.72 10.04 15.30
C GLN A 16 -1.23 10.14 16.73
N GLU A 17 -0.56 10.95 17.56
CA GLU A 17 -0.78 11.00 19.03
C GLU A 17 -2.20 11.35 19.49
N LYS A 18 -3.05 11.91 18.63
CA LYS A 18 -4.36 12.46 19.04
C LYS A 18 -5.55 11.49 18.93
N VAL A 19 -5.36 10.39 18.25
CA VAL A 19 -6.34 9.32 18.19
C VAL A 19 -5.53 8.07 18.45
N VAL A 20 -5.87 7.30 19.50
CA VAL A 20 -5.41 5.93 19.62
C VAL A 20 -5.91 5.26 18.36
N ASP A 21 -5.04 5.28 17.38
CA ASP A 21 -5.41 5.02 16.02
C ASP A 21 -5.72 3.55 15.91
N ARG A 22 -7.01 3.25 16.03
CA ARG A 22 -7.52 1.88 15.90
C ARG A 22 -7.10 1.27 14.56
N GLN A 23 -6.79 2.11 13.56
CA GLN A 23 -6.21 1.65 12.29
C GLN A 23 -4.88 0.94 12.48
N SER A 24 -4.00 1.48 13.31
CA SER A 24 -2.67 0.88 13.51
C SER A 24 -2.76 -0.52 14.10
N LEU A 25 -3.80 -0.76 14.91
CA LEU A 25 -4.07 -2.06 15.51
C LEU A 25 -4.72 -3.05 14.53
N LEU A 26 -5.34 -2.53 13.47
CA LEU A 26 -6.09 -3.32 12.48
C LEU A 26 -5.31 -3.56 11.20
N CYS A 27 -4.20 -2.85 10.98
CA CYS A 27 -3.35 -3.05 9.82
C CYS A 27 -2.66 -4.41 9.87
N GLU A 28 -2.95 -5.24 8.89
CA GLU A 28 -2.26 -6.51 8.72
C GLU A 28 -0.80 -6.28 8.26
N PRO A 29 0.13 -7.18 8.64
CA PRO A 29 1.49 -7.14 8.10
C PRO A 29 1.49 -7.20 6.56
N PRO A 30 2.43 -6.49 5.89
CA PRO A 30 2.58 -6.59 4.45
C PRO A 30 2.79 -8.04 4.00
N LYS A 31 1.96 -8.54 3.08
CA LYS A 31 1.98 -9.92 2.60
C LYS A 31 2.84 -10.05 1.36
N ASN A 32 3.81 -10.98 1.33
CA ASN A 32 4.61 -11.20 0.14
C ASN A 32 3.74 -11.69 -1.00
N PHE A 33 3.72 -10.96 -2.12
CA PHE A 33 2.84 -11.21 -3.27
C PHE A 33 3.01 -12.64 -3.82
N ILE A 34 4.23 -13.09 -4.04
CA ILE A 34 4.50 -14.42 -4.64
C ILE A 34 4.03 -15.54 -3.70
N LYS A 35 4.24 -15.38 -2.38
CA LYS A 35 3.80 -16.40 -1.40
C LYS A 35 2.28 -16.47 -1.34
N GLU A 36 1.61 -15.33 -1.22
CA GLU A 36 0.15 -15.24 -1.18
C GLU A 36 -0.47 -15.83 -2.45
N TYR A 37 0.10 -15.45 -3.59
CA TYR A 37 -0.30 -15.94 -4.88
C TYR A 37 -0.14 -17.46 -5.00
N SER A 38 0.99 -18.02 -4.54
CA SER A 38 1.25 -19.46 -4.60
C SER A 38 0.25 -20.27 -3.78
N VAL A 39 -0.14 -19.76 -2.61
CA VAL A 39 -1.15 -20.42 -1.74
C VAL A 39 -2.52 -20.45 -2.43
N ASN A 40 -2.94 -19.34 -3.00
CA ASN A 40 -4.24 -19.24 -3.68
C ASN A 40 -4.30 -20.09 -4.94
N ARG A 41 -3.19 -20.18 -5.69
CA ARG A 41 -3.07 -20.99 -6.89
C ARG A 41 -3.26 -22.49 -6.63
N VAL A 42 -2.70 -23.00 -5.55
CA VAL A 42 -2.86 -24.42 -5.17
C VAL A 42 -4.33 -24.72 -4.86
N LYS A 43 -5.06 -23.78 -4.26
CA LYS A 43 -6.48 -23.94 -3.96
C LYS A 43 -7.37 -23.95 -5.19
N GLU A 44 -7.01 -23.18 -6.23
CA GLU A 44 -7.88 -22.99 -7.40
C GLU A 44 -7.63 -23.93 -8.56
N ASN A 45 -6.54 -24.71 -8.53
CA ASN A 45 -6.14 -25.70 -9.56
C ASN A 45 -6.11 -25.13 -11.00
N LYS A 46 -5.80 -23.84 -11.18
CA LYS A 46 -5.77 -23.15 -12.47
C LYS A 46 -4.35 -22.92 -12.97
N LEU A 47 -4.03 -23.45 -14.14
CA LEU A 47 -2.88 -23.04 -14.95
C LEU A 47 -3.19 -21.66 -15.55
N ASN A 48 -2.41 -20.65 -15.20
CA ASN A 48 -2.68 -19.26 -15.51
C ASN A 48 -1.40 -18.62 -16.07
N TYR A 49 -1.53 -17.50 -16.82
CA TYR A 49 -0.42 -16.65 -17.31
C TYR A 49 0.59 -16.28 -16.20
N THR A 50 0.18 -16.38 -14.97
CA THR A 50 0.95 -16.18 -13.75
C THR A 50 2.02 -17.25 -13.49
N ALA A 51 2.07 -18.34 -14.30
CA ALA A 51 3.21 -19.25 -14.36
C ALA A 51 4.36 -18.69 -15.21
N CYS A 52 4.13 -17.60 -15.93
CA CYS A 52 5.13 -16.95 -16.74
C CYS A 52 6.26 -16.40 -15.85
N LYS A 53 7.51 -16.76 -16.19
CA LYS A 53 8.67 -16.31 -15.43
C LYS A 53 8.75 -14.79 -15.35
N SER A 54 8.46 -14.07 -16.45
CA SER A 54 8.46 -12.61 -16.49
C SER A 54 7.45 -11.98 -15.53
N TYR A 55 6.29 -12.62 -15.33
CA TYR A 55 5.31 -12.16 -14.35
C TYR A 55 5.84 -12.33 -12.92
N LEU A 56 6.40 -13.50 -12.60
CA LEU A 56 6.98 -13.75 -11.28
C LEU A 56 8.20 -12.86 -11.00
N ASP A 57 9.05 -12.62 -12.01
CA ASP A 57 10.19 -11.72 -11.89
C ASP A 57 9.73 -10.26 -11.65
N TYR A 58 8.62 -9.84 -12.27
CA TYR A 58 8.05 -8.52 -12.03
C TYR A 58 7.61 -8.33 -10.58
N PHE A 59 7.00 -9.36 -9.97
CA PHE A 59 6.52 -9.30 -8.58
C PHE A 59 7.57 -9.71 -7.54
N LYS A 60 8.81 -9.92 -7.95
CA LYS A 60 9.90 -10.11 -6.99
C LYS A 60 10.01 -8.91 -6.07
N ASN A 61 10.20 -9.14 -4.76
CA ASN A 61 10.26 -8.11 -3.73
C ASN A 61 9.00 -7.19 -3.67
N THR A 62 7.86 -7.72 -4.08
CA THR A 62 6.57 -7.03 -4.02
C THR A 62 5.75 -7.56 -2.85
N TYR A 63 5.13 -6.63 -2.13
CA TYR A 63 4.27 -6.92 -0.98
C TYR A 63 2.92 -6.24 -1.13
N ILE A 64 1.89 -6.89 -0.63
CA ILE A 64 0.50 -6.43 -0.64
C ILE A 64 0.25 -5.69 0.67
N LEU A 65 -0.25 -4.47 0.59
CA LEU A 65 -0.85 -3.77 1.70
C LEU A 65 -2.37 -3.87 1.58
N SER A 66 -3.04 -4.30 2.64
CA SER A 66 -4.49 -4.52 2.63
C SER A 66 -5.22 -3.41 3.39
N HIS A 67 -6.46 -3.13 2.98
CA HIS A 67 -7.32 -2.23 3.73
C HIS A 67 -7.61 -2.79 5.12
N PRO A 68 -7.44 -2.01 6.19
CA PRO A 68 -7.66 -2.48 7.56
C PRO A 68 -9.14 -2.63 7.92
N LEU A 69 -10.03 -1.96 7.22
CA LEU A 69 -11.46 -1.86 7.52
C LEU A 69 -12.31 -1.80 6.25
N ASP A 70 -13.61 -2.11 6.40
CA ASP A 70 -14.63 -1.72 5.44
C ASP A 70 -14.85 -0.21 5.53
N ILE A 71 -14.69 0.50 4.42
CA ILE A 71 -14.88 1.95 4.35
C ILE A 71 -15.73 2.27 3.12
N SER A 72 -16.71 3.13 3.30
CA SER A 72 -17.47 3.74 2.20
C SER A 72 -17.41 5.24 2.37
N VAL A 73 -16.88 5.93 1.38
CA VAL A 73 -16.75 7.39 1.34
C VAL A 73 -17.66 7.92 0.25
N ASP A 74 -18.61 8.78 0.61
CA ASP A 74 -19.41 9.57 -0.33
C ASP A 74 -18.83 10.99 -0.41
N LEU A 75 -18.30 11.34 -1.55
CA LEU A 75 -17.62 12.61 -1.77
C LEU A 75 -18.60 13.77 -2.05
N ASN A 76 -19.87 13.48 -2.35
CA ASN A 76 -20.89 14.51 -2.58
C ASN A 76 -21.50 15.00 -1.27
N ASN A 77 -21.64 14.13 -0.28
CA ASN A 77 -22.25 14.44 1.01
C ASN A 77 -21.23 14.92 2.03
N HIS A 78 -20.42 15.89 1.67
CA HIS A 78 -19.47 16.56 2.56
C HIS A 78 -19.27 15.85 3.90
N PHE A 79 -18.55 14.72 3.88
CA PHE A 79 -17.68 14.36 4.98
C PHE A 79 -18.32 14.07 6.34
N SER A 80 -19.45 13.41 6.38
CA SER A 80 -20.08 12.96 7.62
C SER A 80 -19.56 11.63 8.17
N SER A 81 -18.61 11.00 7.50
CA SER A 81 -18.03 9.73 7.96
C SER A 81 -17.06 9.96 9.13
N PRO A 82 -17.10 9.16 10.21
CA PRO A 82 -16.12 9.23 11.30
C PRO A 82 -14.67 8.92 10.82
N PHE A 83 -14.51 8.35 9.63
CA PHE A 83 -13.22 8.07 9.01
C PHE A 83 -12.72 9.21 8.12
N PHE A 84 -13.40 10.34 8.14
CA PHE A 84 -13.11 11.45 7.23
C PHE A 84 -11.72 12.06 7.41
N SER A 85 -11.18 12.06 8.62
CA SER A 85 -9.82 12.55 8.88
C SER A 85 -8.72 11.81 8.10
N TRP A 86 -9.05 10.67 7.51
CA TRP A 86 -8.11 9.86 6.73
C TRP A 86 -8.12 10.20 5.24
N PHE A 87 -9.07 11.02 4.82
CA PHE A 87 -9.23 11.40 3.42
C PHE A 87 -9.09 12.90 3.25
N SER A 88 -8.37 13.32 2.26
CA SER A 88 -8.34 14.70 1.82
C SER A 88 -8.61 14.79 0.33
N GLN A 89 -9.58 15.62 -0.02
CA GLN A 89 -9.84 15.94 -1.41
C GLN A 89 -8.83 16.97 -1.89
N LYS A 90 -8.22 16.72 -3.05
CA LYS A 90 -7.33 17.68 -3.72
C LYS A 90 -8.02 18.30 -4.94
N PRO A 91 -7.55 19.47 -5.37
CA PRO A 91 -8.01 20.05 -6.64
C PRO A 91 -7.92 19.02 -7.76
N PRO A 92 -8.82 19.09 -8.75
CA PRO A 92 -8.78 18.21 -9.91
C PRO A 92 -7.39 18.18 -10.52
N SER A 93 -6.84 17.00 -10.69
CA SER A 93 -5.66 16.77 -11.48
C SER A 93 -6.07 16.60 -12.95
N PHE A 94 -5.20 16.08 -13.80
CA PHE A 94 -5.47 15.84 -15.21
C PHE A 94 -6.92 15.40 -15.49
N HIS A 95 -7.58 16.04 -16.47
CA HIS A 95 -8.92 15.69 -16.97
C HIS A 95 -10.09 15.91 -15.99
N ASP A 96 -10.03 16.90 -15.12
CA ASP A 96 -11.10 17.23 -14.17
C ASP A 96 -11.50 16.07 -13.25
N SER A 97 -10.64 15.06 -13.12
CA SER A 97 -10.89 13.93 -12.24
C SER A 97 -10.58 14.29 -10.80
N LEU A 98 -11.50 13.92 -9.93
CA LEU A 98 -11.36 14.10 -8.49
C LEU A 98 -10.19 13.25 -7.96
N THR A 99 -9.34 13.84 -7.14
CA THR A 99 -8.23 13.16 -6.48
C THR A 99 -8.47 13.11 -4.99
N VAL A 100 -8.29 11.95 -4.39
CA VAL A 100 -8.52 11.71 -2.96
C VAL A 100 -7.27 11.06 -2.36
N ASP A 101 -6.68 11.70 -1.37
CA ASP A 101 -5.62 11.08 -0.58
C ASP A 101 -6.23 10.24 0.54
N TYR A 102 -5.72 9.05 0.72
CA TYR A 102 -6.01 8.16 1.82
C TYR A 102 -4.75 7.89 2.64
N ASP A 103 -4.77 8.33 3.88
CA ASP A 103 -3.68 8.08 4.82
C ASP A 103 -3.80 6.68 5.40
N VAL A 104 -2.92 5.80 4.97
CA VAL A 104 -2.86 4.41 5.43
C VAL A 104 -1.80 4.17 6.49
N SER A 105 -1.08 5.20 6.86
CA SER A 105 -0.13 5.24 7.98
C SER A 105 1.00 4.21 7.97
N TRP A 106 1.25 3.48 6.88
CA TRP A 106 2.43 2.61 6.79
C TRP A 106 3.70 3.42 6.55
N ILE A 107 4.74 3.08 7.28
CA ILE A 107 6.10 3.62 7.09
C ILE A 107 7.03 2.49 6.71
N PHE A 108 7.91 2.76 5.77
CA PHE A 108 9.01 1.88 5.39
C PHE A 108 10.34 2.63 5.48
N PHE A 109 11.35 1.91 5.93
CA PHE A 109 12.71 2.45 6.05
C PHE A 109 13.74 1.36 5.75
N SER A 110 14.87 1.75 5.17
CA SER A 110 16.04 0.87 5.00
C SER A 110 17.32 1.65 5.23
N GLU A 111 18.29 1.04 5.89
CA GLU A 111 19.66 1.60 6.00
C GLU A 111 20.42 1.50 4.68
N SER A 112 20.01 0.58 3.82
CA SER A 112 20.54 0.44 2.46
C SER A 112 19.77 1.33 1.50
N SER A 113 20.44 1.89 0.49
CA SER A 113 19.76 2.65 -0.57
C SER A 113 18.82 1.72 -1.35
N VAL A 114 17.52 1.88 -1.15
CA VAL A 114 16.45 1.11 -1.80
C VAL A 114 15.34 2.06 -2.22
N SER A 115 14.97 1.98 -3.49
CA SER A 115 13.76 2.63 -3.99
C SER A 115 12.56 1.73 -3.76
N MET A 116 11.48 2.30 -3.24
CA MET A 116 10.18 1.66 -3.10
C MET A 116 9.20 2.30 -4.10
N GLU A 117 8.45 1.47 -4.78
CA GLU A 117 7.35 1.90 -5.64
C GLU A 117 6.01 1.54 -5.00
N VAL A 118 5.07 2.47 -5.02
CA VAL A 118 3.65 2.20 -4.81
C VAL A 118 3.03 1.90 -6.16
N VAL A 119 2.33 0.77 -6.26
CA VAL A 119 1.75 0.27 -7.52
C VAL A 119 0.28 -0.08 -7.29
N PRO A 120 -0.63 0.30 -8.20
CA PRO A 120 -2.04 -0.12 -8.11
C PRO A 120 -2.18 -1.64 -7.99
N PRO A 121 -3.19 -2.15 -7.29
CA PRO A 121 -3.37 -3.60 -7.07
C PRO A 121 -3.98 -4.31 -8.28
N PHE A 122 -3.45 -4.08 -9.48
CA PHE A 122 -4.02 -4.50 -10.77
C PHE A 122 -4.16 -6.01 -10.97
N ALA A 123 -3.44 -6.82 -10.19
CA ALA A 123 -3.56 -8.28 -10.26
C ALA A 123 -4.71 -8.84 -9.38
N HIS A 124 -5.39 -7.98 -8.64
CA HIS A 124 -6.53 -8.35 -7.80
C HIS A 124 -7.79 -7.57 -8.21
N LYS A 125 -8.94 -8.25 -8.12
CA LYS A 125 -10.23 -7.56 -8.20
C LYS A 125 -10.52 -6.95 -6.84
N THR A 126 -10.66 -5.62 -6.78
CA THR A 126 -10.98 -4.89 -5.55
C THR A 126 -12.31 -4.15 -5.71
N SER A 127 -12.97 -3.83 -4.61
CA SER A 127 -14.24 -3.08 -4.61
C SER A 127 -14.07 -1.68 -5.21
N ALA A 128 -12.90 -1.06 -5.03
CA ALA A 128 -12.59 0.26 -5.58
C ALA A 128 -12.22 0.26 -7.07
N ALA A 129 -11.98 -0.92 -7.69
CA ALA A 129 -11.44 -1.01 -9.06
C ALA A 129 -12.32 -0.36 -10.15
N ASN A 130 -13.62 -0.23 -9.91
CA ASN A 130 -14.55 0.41 -10.83
C ASN A 130 -14.78 1.90 -10.52
N GLN A 131 -14.14 2.43 -9.48
CA GLN A 131 -14.37 3.80 -8.99
C GLN A 131 -13.17 4.71 -9.22
N GLY A 132 -11.98 4.11 -9.28
CA GLY A 132 -10.74 4.83 -9.46
C GLY A 132 -9.54 3.89 -9.32
N PHE A 133 -8.35 4.47 -9.28
CA PHE A 133 -7.12 3.73 -9.09
C PHE A 133 -6.13 4.51 -8.24
N VAL A 134 -5.26 3.79 -7.55
CA VAL A 134 -4.12 4.35 -6.82
C VAL A 134 -3.10 4.87 -7.82
N THR A 135 -2.64 6.10 -7.65
CA THR A 135 -1.54 6.64 -8.46
C THR A 135 -0.23 5.98 -8.07
N ALA A 136 0.57 5.62 -9.08
CA ALA A 136 1.90 5.07 -8.84
C ALA A 136 2.87 6.16 -8.39
N GLY A 137 3.80 5.81 -7.53
CA GLY A 137 4.87 6.69 -7.08
C GLY A 137 6.11 5.89 -6.69
N SER A 138 7.29 6.53 -6.75
CA SER A 138 8.55 5.92 -6.37
C SER A 138 9.37 6.87 -5.51
N PHE A 139 10.00 6.36 -4.46
CA PHE A 139 10.85 7.15 -3.57
C PHE A 139 11.90 6.29 -2.86
N ASP A 140 13.03 6.90 -2.49
CA ASP A 140 14.14 6.26 -1.78
C ASP A 140 13.82 6.20 -0.29
N ILE A 141 13.49 5.01 0.23
CA ILE A 141 13.13 4.79 1.64
C ILE A 141 14.33 4.85 2.60
N SER A 142 15.55 4.97 2.11
CA SER A 142 16.72 5.26 2.95
C SER A 142 16.83 6.74 3.33
N LYS A 143 16.13 7.61 2.60
CA LYS A 143 16.15 9.06 2.77
C LYS A 143 14.78 9.67 3.07
N TRP A 144 13.71 8.96 2.72
CA TRP A 144 12.35 9.43 2.85
C TRP A 144 11.64 8.72 3.99
N PHE A 145 11.64 9.36 5.15
CA PHE A 145 11.01 8.83 6.34
C PHE A 145 9.63 9.48 6.56
N ARG A 146 8.61 8.98 5.86
CA ARG A 146 7.23 9.48 5.93
C ARG A 146 6.23 8.33 5.79
N PRO A 147 5.00 8.51 6.31
CA PRO A 147 3.90 7.60 5.99
C PRO A 147 3.65 7.51 4.50
N VAL A 148 3.26 6.33 4.05
CA VAL A 148 2.79 6.11 2.67
C VAL A 148 1.37 6.65 2.58
N PHE A 149 1.18 7.66 1.75
CA PHE A 149 -0.15 8.13 1.37
C PHE A 149 -0.55 7.45 0.06
N LEU A 150 -1.80 6.96 0.01
CA LEU A 150 -2.36 6.46 -1.24
C LEU A 150 -3.21 7.57 -1.86
N THR A 151 -2.81 8.03 -3.01
CA THR A 151 -3.58 8.99 -3.79
C THR A 151 -4.42 8.22 -4.80
N TYR A 152 -5.74 8.32 -4.67
CA TYR A 152 -6.70 7.75 -5.62
C TYR A 152 -7.10 8.79 -6.63
N GLN A 153 -6.99 8.45 -7.90
CA GLN A 153 -7.60 9.20 -8.99
C GLN A 153 -8.93 8.54 -9.35
N MET A 154 -10.00 9.30 -9.18
CA MET A 154 -11.36 8.83 -9.44
C MET A 154 -11.63 8.76 -10.94
N PHE A 155 -12.40 7.78 -11.37
CA PHE A 155 -12.94 7.79 -12.74
C PHE A 155 -14.02 8.88 -12.88
N PRO A 156 -14.23 9.40 -14.08
CA PRO A 156 -15.29 10.38 -14.32
C PRO A 156 -16.66 9.88 -13.83
N ASN A 157 -17.45 10.79 -13.30
CA ASN A 157 -18.81 10.53 -12.78
C ASN A 157 -18.87 9.59 -11.55
N GLN A 158 -17.74 9.33 -10.91
CA GLN A 158 -17.73 8.64 -9.62
C GLN A 158 -17.80 9.66 -8.49
N SER A 159 -18.65 9.39 -7.50
CA SER A 159 -18.87 10.25 -6.35
C SER A 159 -18.44 9.62 -5.03
N GLY A 160 -17.89 8.42 -5.05
CA GLY A 160 -17.49 7.73 -3.85
C GLY A 160 -16.46 6.63 -4.06
N LEU A 161 -15.90 6.16 -2.96
CA LEU A 161 -14.97 5.05 -2.88
C LEU A 161 -15.46 4.02 -1.89
N VAL A 162 -15.37 2.75 -2.25
CA VAL A 162 -15.69 1.63 -1.37
C VAL A 162 -14.47 0.74 -1.24
N PHE A 163 -14.03 0.54 -0.02
CA PHE A 163 -12.95 -0.39 0.33
C PHE A 163 -13.49 -1.49 1.21
N LYS A 164 -13.01 -2.71 1.03
CA LYS A 164 -13.33 -3.84 1.87
C LYS A 164 -12.12 -4.29 2.67
N GLN A 165 -12.35 -4.60 3.93
CA GLN A 165 -11.31 -5.14 4.81
C GLN A 165 -10.62 -6.35 4.16
N GLY A 166 -9.29 -6.35 4.21
CA GLY A 166 -8.46 -7.43 3.66
C GLY A 166 -8.25 -7.36 2.14
N GLU A 167 -9.01 -6.55 1.38
CA GLU A 167 -8.71 -6.31 -0.02
C GLU A 167 -7.39 -5.54 -0.18
N PRO A 168 -6.61 -5.82 -1.24
CA PRO A 168 -5.41 -5.05 -1.53
C PRO A 168 -5.69 -3.56 -1.73
N ALA A 169 -5.05 -2.73 -0.92
CA ALA A 169 -5.06 -1.27 -1.08
C ALA A 169 -4.07 -0.85 -2.16
N CYS A 170 -2.86 -1.40 -2.11
CA CYS A 170 -1.81 -1.20 -3.10
C CYS A 170 -0.78 -2.33 -3.01
N TYR A 171 0.15 -2.34 -3.95
CA TYR A 171 1.41 -3.07 -3.81
C TYR A 171 2.53 -2.09 -3.49
N VAL A 172 3.46 -2.53 -2.65
CA VAL A 172 4.76 -1.89 -2.47
C VAL A 172 5.83 -2.80 -3.03
N LYS A 173 6.63 -2.28 -3.96
CA LYS A 173 7.69 -2.99 -4.65
C LYS A 173 9.04 -2.37 -4.32
N PHE A 174 9.97 -3.17 -3.85
CA PHE A 174 11.32 -2.71 -3.55
C PHE A 174 12.26 -3.03 -4.70
N ASN A 175 12.81 -1.99 -5.31
CA ASN A 175 13.69 -2.08 -6.48
C ASN A 175 15.11 -2.40 -6.05
N THR A 176 15.40 -3.67 -5.94
CA THR A 176 16.72 -4.23 -5.66
C THR A 176 16.84 -5.62 -6.26
N SER A 177 18.06 -5.99 -6.67
CA SER A 177 18.38 -7.36 -7.11
C SER A 177 18.48 -8.34 -5.93
N SER A 178 18.74 -7.83 -4.73
CA SER A 178 18.82 -8.61 -3.50
C SER A 178 17.44 -9.08 -3.04
N LYS A 179 17.42 -10.11 -2.22
CA LYS A 179 16.18 -10.54 -1.56
C LYS A 179 15.82 -9.55 -0.45
N VAL A 180 14.61 -9.04 -0.46
CA VAL A 180 14.11 -8.17 0.61
C VAL A 180 13.56 -9.01 1.75
N VAL A 181 13.96 -8.64 2.97
CA VAL A 181 13.42 -9.16 4.23
C VAL A 181 12.73 -8.03 4.95
N LEU A 182 11.42 -8.18 5.18
CA LEU A 182 10.64 -7.20 5.94
C LEU A 182 10.69 -7.51 7.42
N ASN A 183 11.12 -6.54 8.20
CA ASN A 183 11.13 -6.60 9.66
C ASN A 183 10.14 -5.58 10.23
N ASN A 184 9.25 -6.03 11.12
CA ASN A 184 8.44 -5.10 11.90
C ASN A 184 9.33 -4.41 12.93
N SER A 185 9.27 -3.09 12.99
CA SER A 185 10.07 -2.31 13.95
C SER A 185 9.22 -1.32 14.72
N LEU A 186 9.04 -1.55 15.99
CA LEU A 186 8.42 -0.60 16.92
C LEU A 186 9.27 0.68 17.09
N LEU A 187 10.57 0.62 16.83
CA LEU A 187 11.50 1.75 16.96
C LEU A 187 11.23 2.85 15.93
N ILE A 188 10.64 2.51 14.77
CA ILE A 188 10.27 3.50 13.76
C ILE A 188 9.35 4.57 14.36
N ASN A 189 8.44 4.19 15.25
CA ASN A 189 7.54 5.13 15.92
C ASN A 189 8.29 6.14 16.84
N GLN A 190 9.50 5.81 17.31
CA GLN A 190 10.33 6.70 18.13
C GLN A 190 11.20 7.63 17.27
N ILE A 191 11.70 7.16 16.14
CA ILE A 191 12.54 7.95 15.22
C ILE A 191 11.69 9.04 14.54
N GLY A 192 10.45 8.74 14.14
CA GLY A 192 9.54 9.72 13.54
C GLY A 192 9.24 10.91 14.43
N ARG A 193 9.32 10.76 15.76
CA ARG A 193 9.15 11.86 16.72
C ARG A 193 10.33 12.84 16.78
N ALA A 194 11.49 12.42 16.34
CA ALA A 194 12.72 13.25 16.38
C ALA A 194 12.91 14.10 15.12
N HIS A 195 12.13 13.89 14.06
CA HIS A 195 12.30 14.55 12.76
C HIS A 195 11.05 15.29 12.25
N VAL A 196 10.04 15.49 13.10
CA VAL A 196 8.85 16.31 12.78
C VAL A 196 8.93 17.69 13.43
#